data_8a429fc16eebaaafe7516327a3415f30
#
_entry.id   8a429fc16eebaaafe7516327a3415f30
#
_cell.length_a   1.000
_cell.length_b   1.000
_cell.length_c   1.000
_cell.angle_alpha   90.00
_cell.angle_beta   90.00
_cell.angle_gamma   90.00
#
_symmetry.space_group_name_H-M   'P 1'
#
loop_
_entity.id
_entity.type
_entity.pdbx_description
1 polymer ?
#
loop_
_entity_poly.entity_id
_entity_poly.type
_entity_poly.pdbx_seq_one_letter_code
_entity_poly.pdbx_strand_id
1 'polypeptide(L)'
;MEFLKHKTCLIILLLLLGIAPLLALPKFVYPVSSLILPGTGELLMGYNTRGATLIGVDLVTIYTFIATNREIELQKKNYMQFAELYAGVPYGMPNEHYQAVQDYPNSDYYNDIQEMMARNYYLIYNYDPDSYEEYISLNTYQDNEEWSWQSDEKWQEYKNIRKRHQKTKMNNQLALGLMLLNRSISIIDSSILSKKQHGELYFIPLPANGAMLNYQINF
;
A
#
# COMPACT_ATOMS: atom_id res chain seq x y z
N MET A 1 -12.17 -1.35 28.93
CA MET A 1 -13.46 -1.90 28.44
C MET A 1 -13.48 -2.15 26.94
N GLU A 2 -12.78 -1.37 26.12
CA GLU A 2 -12.69 -1.60 24.64
C GLU A 2 -11.87 -2.85 24.26
N PHE A 3 -10.80 -3.17 24.98
CA PHE A 3 -9.95 -4.34 24.70
C PHE A 3 -10.70 -5.69 24.84
N LEU A 4 -11.75 -5.73 25.67
CA LEU A 4 -12.58 -6.92 25.84
C LEU A 4 -13.57 -7.07 24.68
N LYS A 5 -14.06 -5.97 24.08
CA LYS A 5 -14.97 -5.99 22.93
C LYS A 5 -14.29 -6.52 21.66
N HIS A 6 -13.01 -6.21 21.46
CA HIS A 6 -12.27 -6.74 20.31
C HIS A 6 -12.00 -8.25 20.42
N LYS A 7 -11.71 -8.75 21.62
CA LYS A 7 -11.54 -10.19 21.85
C LYS A 7 -12.83 -10.98 21.65
N THR A 8 -13.95 -10.47 22.14
CA THR A 8 -15.28 -11.09 21.91
C THR A 8 -15.69 -11.07 20.45
N CYS A 9 -15.43 -9.99 19.71
CA CYS A 9 -15.69 -9.91 18.28
C CYS A 9 -14.88 -10.93 17.47
N LEU A 10 -13.58 -11.11 17.82
CA LEU A 10 -12.70 -12.09 17.21
C LEU A 10 -13.14 -13.54 17.49
N ILE A 11 -13.59 -13.83 18.72
CA ILE A 11 -14.09 -15.15 19.10
C ILE A 11 -15.40 -15.47 18.40
N ILE A 12 -16.30 -14.52 18.26
CA ILE A 12 -17.57 -14.67 17.52
C ILE A 12 -17.29 -14.90 16.03
N LEU A 13 -16.32 -14.20 15.45
CA LEU A 13 -15.90 -14.39 14.06
C LEU A 13 -15.32 -15.80 13.83
N LEU A 14 -14.50 -16.29 14.76
CA LEU A 14 -13.93 -17.64 14.73
C LEU A 14 -14.99 -18.74 14.93
N LEU A 15 -16.00 -18.50 15.79
CA LEU A 15 -17.13 -19.43 16.00
C LEU A 15 -18.04 -19.49 14.77
N LEU A 16 -18.31 -18.36 14.10
CA LEU A 16 -19.07 -18.29 12.85
C LEU A 16 -18.38 -19.05 11.71
N LEU A 17 -17.03 -19.02 11.64
CA LEU A 17 -16.23 -19.80 10.70
C LEU A 17 -16.27 -21.32 10.96
N GLY A 18 -16.49 -21.75 12.22
CA GLY A 18 -16.53 -23.16 12.61
C GLY A 18 -17.88 -23.87 12.33
N ILE A 19 -18.95 -23.15 12.13
CA ILE A 19 -20.32 -23.71 11.95
C ILE A 19 -20.71 -23.84 10.45
N ALA A 20 -19.90 -23.27 9.55
CA ALA A 20 -20.21 -23.16 8.11
C ALA A 20 -20.21 -24.46 7.26
N PRO A 21 -19.62 -25.61 7.65
CA PRO A 21 -19.55 -26.78 6.77
C PRO A 21 -20.86 -27.58 6.67
N LEU A 22 -21.93 -27.24 7.39
CA LEU A 22 -23.16 -28.04 7.41
C LEU A 22 -24.28 -27.58 6.48
N LEU A 23 -24.16 -26.43 5.81
CA LEU A 23 -25.16 -25.92 4.88
C LEU A 23 -24.52 -25.73 3.51
N ALA A 24 -25.14 -26.25 2.46
CA ALA A 24 -24.74 -25.95 1.08
C ALA A 24 -24.90 -24.44 0.84
N LEU A 25 -23.82 -23.69 0.95
CA LEU A 25 -23.83 -22.24 0.80
C LEU A 25 -24.06 -21.84 -0.66
N PRO A 26 -24.81 -20.77 -0.94
CA PRO A 26 -24.96 -20.25 -2.29
C PRO A 26 -23.59 -19.92 -2.93
N LYS A 27 -23.44 -20.17 -4.23
CA LYS A 27 -22.16 -20.02 -4.98
C LYS A 27 -21.46 -18.68 -4.76
N PHE A 28 -22.21 -17.61 -4.58
CA PHE A 28 -21.65 -16.27 -4.39
C PHE A 28 -21.00 -16.06 -3.02
N VAL A 29 -21.33 -16.88 -2.03
CA VAL A 29 -20.79 -16.75 -0.66
C VAL A 29 -19.26 -17.01 -0.65
N TYR A 30 -18.78 -17.95 -1.47
CA TYR A 30 -17.36 -18.30 -1.50
C TYR A 30 -16.47 -17.14 -1.96
N PRO A 31 -16.71 -16.48 -3.13
CA PRO A 31 -15.91 -15.32 -3.52
C PRO A 31 -16.14 -14.11 -2.64
N VAL A 32 -17.33 -13.92 -2.06
CA VAL A 32 -17.58 -12.81 -1.12
C VAL A 32 -16.81 -13.01 0.18
N SER A 33 -16.73 -14.22 0.72
CA SER A 33 -15.91 -14.50 1.90
C SER A 33 -14.42 -14.28 1.62
N SER A 34 -13.94 -14.65 0.43
CA SER A 34 -12.57 -14.42 -0.01
C SER A 34 -12.24 -12.94 -0.24
N LEU A 35 -13.23 -12.10 -0.54
CA LEU A 35 -13.05 -10.63 -0.60
C LEU A 35 -12.70 -10.04 0.78
N ILE A 36 -13.32 -10.55 1.84
CA ILE A 36 -13.10 -10.10 3.22
C ILE A 36 -11.76 -10.63 3.74
N LEU A 37 -11.56 -11.95 3.63
CA LEU A 37 -10.33 -12.63 4.05
C LEU A 37 -9.92 -13.64 2.97
N PRO A 38 -8.83 -13.38 2.23
CA PRO A 38 -8.34 -14.28 1.19
C PRO A 38 -8.14 -15.69 1.71
N GLY A 39 -8.57 -16.68 0.95
CA GLY A 39 -8.47 -18.10 1.32
C GLY A 39 -9.68 -18.68 2.05
N THR A 40 -10.60 -17.85 2.54
CA THR A 40 -11.79 -18.37 3.26
C THR A 40 -12.76 -19.08 2.35
N GLY A 41 -13.00 -18.60 1.15
CA GLY A 41 -13.83 -19.27 0.17
C GLY A 41 -13.30 -20.66 -0.20
N GLU A 42 -12.00 -20.78 -0.39
CA GLU A 42 -11.29 -22.02 -0.68
C GLU A 42 -11.39 -23.00 0.50
N LEU A 43 -11.22 -22.51 1.75
CA LEU A 43 -11.38 -23.33 2.96
C LEU A 43 -12.81 -23.86 3.09
N LEU A 44 -13.81 -23.01 2.88
CA LEU A 44 -15.23 -23.40 2.94
C LEU A 44 -15.60 -24.48 1.92
N MET A 45 -14.87 -24.54 0.80
CA MET A 45 -15.01 -25.57 -0.23
C MET A 45 -14.13 -26.83 0.00
N GLY A 46 -13.36 -26.88 1.11
CA GLY A 46 -12.48 -28.00 1.44
C GLY A 46 -11.08 -27.94 0.80
N TYR A 47 -10.72 -26.87 0.10
CA TYR A 47 -9.38 -26.69 -0.46
C TYR A 47 -8.39 -26.11 0.57
N ASN A 48 -8.14 -26.90 1.62
CA ASN A 48 -7.43 -26.45 2.82
C ASN A 48 -6.04 -25.89 2.55
N THR A 49 -5.24 -26.54 1.70
CA THR A 49 -3.88 -26.07 1.40
C THR A 49 -3.89 -24.73 0.69
N ARG A 50 -4.77 -24.55 -0.30
CA ARG A 50 -4.89 -23.28 -1.04
C ARG A 50 -5.37 -22.16 -0.12
N GLY A 51 -6.45 -22.39 0.63
CA GLY A 51 -6.98 -21.42 1.57
C GLY A 51 -5.98 -21.02 2.64
N ALA A 52 -5.27 -21.98 3.25
CA ALA A 52 -4.23 -21.69 4.24
C ALA A 52 -3.06 -20.89 3.66
N THR A 53 -2.65 -21.16 2.41
CA THR A 53 -1.58 -20.39 1.75
C THR A 53 -2.00 -18.95 1.53
N LEU A 54 -3.21 -18.69 1.01
CA LEU A 54 -3.73 -17.35 0.76
C LEU A 54 -3.90 -16.55 2.07
N ILE A 55 -4.40 -17.18 3.13
CA ILE A 55 -4.47 -16.56 4.47
C ILE A 55 -3.07 -16.24 4.98
N GLY A 56 -2.11 -17.17 4.85
CA GLY A 56 -0.73 -16.95 5.29
C GLY A 56 -0.07 -15.76 4.59
N VAL A 57 -0.25 -15.63 3.28
CA VAL A 57 0.24 -14.49 2.50
C VAL A 57 -0.42 -13.19 2.98
N ASP A 58 -1.74 -13.19 3.22
CA ASP A 58 -2.45 -11.99 3.69
C ASP A 58 -1.94 -11.55 5.08
N LEU A 59 -1.75 -12.47 6.01
CA LEU A 59 -1.22 -12.17 7.34
C LEU A 59 0.19 -11.59 7.29
N VAL A 60 1.07 -12.14 6.45
CA VAL A 60 2.44 -11.62 6.29
C VAL A 60 2.42 -10.22 5.68
N THR A 61 1.60 -9.99 4.67
CA THR A 61 1.51 -8.66 4.02
C THR A 61 0.88 -7.62 4.94
N ILE A 62 -0.16 -7.97 5.71
CA ILE A 62 -0.75 -7.09 6.74
C ILE A 62 0.28 -6.73 7.80
N TYR A 63 1.01 -7.72 8.33
CA TYR A 63 2.06 -7.47 9.30
C TYR A 63 3.14 -6.54 8.75
N THR A 64 3.61 -6.79 7.53
CA THR A 64 4.59 -5.94 6.85
C THR A 64 4.07 -4.53 6.68
N PHE A 65 2.83 -4.35 6.25
CA PHE A 65 2.20 -3.04 6.09
C PHE A 65 2.14 -2.26 7.40
N ILE A 66 1.72 -2.90 8.50
CA ILE A 66 1.64 -2.26 9.81
C ILE A 66 3.04 -1.91 10.35
N ALA A 67 4.00 -2.83 10.24
CA ALA A 67 5.36 -2.64 10.71
C ALA A 67 6.06 -1.50 9.94
N THR A 68 5.96 -1.50 8.60
CA THR A 68 6.57 -0.45 7.77
C THR A 68 5.89 0.90 7.94
N ASN A 69 4.57 0.95 8.20
CA ASN A 69 3.86 2.20 8.49
C ASN A 69 4.40 2.89 9.76
N ARG A 70 4.65 2.10 10.81
CA ARG A 70 5.28 2.59 12.04
C ARG A 70 6.71 3.10 11.79
N GLU A 71 7.47 2.34 11.02
CA GLU A 71 8.86 2.65 10.68
C GLU A 71 8.98 3.94 9.86
N ILE A 72 8.06 4.17 8.91
CA ILE A 72 8.00 5.41 8.12
C ILE A 72 7.90 6.64 9.02
N GLU A 73 7.00 6.62 10.01
CA GLU A 73 6.82 7.76 10.92
C GLU A 73 8.05 8.01 11.80
N LEU A 74 8.70 6.93 12.28
CA LEU A 74 9.92 7.05 13.06
C LEU A 74 11.08 7.60 12.23
N GLN A 75 11.26 7.09 11.02
CA GLN A 75 12.31 7.53 10.12
C GLN A 75 12.07 8.97 9.64
N LYS A 76 10.79 9.38 9.45
CA LYS A 76 10.43 10.76 9.14
C LYS A 76 10.89 11.71 10.25
N LYS A 77 10.55 11.42 11.49
CA LYS A 77 11.01 12.22 12.64
C LYS A 77 12.54 12.28 12.71
N ASN A 78 13.19 11.15 12.49
CA ASN A 78 14.65 11.07 12.55
C ASN A 78 15.32 11.96 11.50
N TYR A 79 14.92 11.90 10.22
CA TYR A 79 15.57 12.77 9.22
C TYR A 79 15.25 14.25 9.44
N MET A 80 14.06 14.60 9.95
CA MET A 80 13.71 15.98 10.27
C MET A 80 14.60 16.54 11.39
N GLN A 81 14.76 15.78 12.49
CA GLN A 81 15.62 16.16 13.61
C GLN A 81 17.11 16.21 13.19
N PHE A 82 17.53 15.31 12.31
CA PHE A 82 18.90 15.31 11.81
C PHE A 82 19.20 16.56 10.97
N ALA A 83 18.26 16.97 10.08
CA ALA A 83 18.37 18.18 9.29
C ALA A 83 18.37 19.45 10.17
N GLU A 84 17.51 19.49 11.19
CA GLU A 84 17.49 20.59 12.15
C GLU A 84 18.83 20.73 12.88
N LEU A 85 19.39 19.61 13.36
CA LEU A 85 20.61 19.63 14.16
C LEU A 85 21.88 19.94 13.35
N TYR A 86 21.99 19.42 12.12
CA TYR A 86 23.23 19.48 11.34
C TYR A 86 23.18 20.38 10.12
N ALA A 87 22.01 20.85 9.72
CA ALA A 87 21.86 21.78 8.60
C ALA A 87 21.08 23.06 8.96
N GLY A 88 20.54 23.17 10.19
CA GLY A 88 19.78 24.33 10.64
C GLY A 88 18.35 24.42 10.09
N VAL A 89 17.84 23.36 9.45
CA VAL A 89 16.50 23.32 8.88
C VAL A 89 15.44 23.35 9.98
N PRO A 90 14.45 24.26 9.97
CA PRO A 90 13.37 24.25 10.95
C PRO A 90 12.59 22.91 10.92
N TYR A 91 12.27 22.41 12.12
CA TYR A 91 11.48 21.19 12.23
C TYR A 91 10.06 21.37 11.69
N GLY A 92 9.58 20.42 10.90
CA GLY A 92 8.20 20.40 10.39
C GLY A 92 8.00 21.09 9.03
N MET A 93 9.08 21.46 8.35
CA MET A 93 9.02 21.99 7.00
C MET A 93 8.36 21.01 6.01
N PRO A 94 7.84 21.48 4.87
CA PRO A 94 7.28 20.63 3.80
C PRO A 94 8.28 19.60 3.29
N ASN A 95 7.78 18.49 2.72
CA ASN A 95 8.66 17.41 2.21
C ASN A 95 9.56 17.88 1.06
N GLU A 96 9.11 18.83 0.27
CA GLU A 96 9.84 19.47 -0.84
C GLU A 96 11.08 20.17 -0.32
N HIS A 97 10.99 20.88 0.81
CA HIS A 97 12.12 21.50 1.47
C HIS A 97 13.16 20.44 1.90
N TYR A 98 12.73 19.38 2.59
CA TYR A 98 13.64 18.28 2.96
C TYR A 98 14.23 17.55 1.76
N GLN A 99 13.56 17.59 0.59
CA GLN A 99 14.12 17.09 -0.66
C GLN A 99 15.23 18.01 -1.17
N ALA A 100 15.01 19.33 -1.17
CA ALA A 100 16.04 20.30 -1.54
C ALA A 100 17.27 20.19 -0.63
N VAL A 101 17.08 20.06 0.68
CA VAL A 101 18.14 19.81 1.69
C VAL A 101 18.92 18.52 1.42
N GLN A 102 18.28 17.50 0.83
CA GLN A 102 18.95 16.26 0.42
C GLN A 102 19.82 16.47 -0.84
N ASP A 103 19.32 17.24 -1.79
CA ASP A 103 19.90 17.32 -3.13
C ASP A 103 20.97 18.42 -3.23
N TYR A 104 20.92 19.44 -2.36
CA TYR A 104 21.79 20.59 -2.37
C TYR A 104 22.53 20.79 -1.04
N PRO A 105 23.81 21.23 -1.07
CA PRO A 105 24.62 21.39 0.15
C PRO A 105 24.17 22.56 1.03
N ASN A 106 23.59 23.60 0.44
CA ASN A 106 23.04 24.78 1.14
C ASN A 106 21.96 25.45 0.30
N SER A 107 21.21 26.36 0.93
CA SER A 107 20.17 27.16 0.30
C SER A 107 20.70 28.12 -0.77
N ASP A 108 21.88 28.70 -0.56
CA ASP A 108 22.49 29.62 -1.53
C ASP A 108 22.70 28.92 -2.87
N TYR A 109 23.31 27.75 -2.85
CA TYR A 109 23.55 26.96 -4.07
C TYR A 109 22.25 26.55 -4.76
N TYR A 110 21.21 26.21 -3.99
CA TYR A 110 19.89 25.92 -4.52
C TYR A 110 19.29 27.17 -5.20
N ASN A 111 19.31 28.31 -4.50
CA ASN A 111 18.76 29.57 -4.97
C ASN A 111 19.45 30.05 -6.26
N ASP A 112 20.79 29.97 -6.32
CA ASP A 112 21.57 30.30 -7.52
C ASP A 112 21.13 29.49 -8.76
N ILE A 113 20.81 28.20 -8.55
CA ILE A 113 20.31 27.33 -9.64
C ILE A 113 18.90 27.77 -10.06
N GLN A 114 18.01 28.06 -9.09
CA GLN A 114 16.65 28.55 -9.40
C GLN A 114 16.70 29.87 -10.16
N GLU A 115 17.51 30.83 -9.71
CA GLU A 115 17.73 32.09 -10.41
C GLU A 115 18.27 31.92 -11.81
N MET A 116 19.28 31.05 -11.99
CA MET A 116 19.84 30.77 -13.31
C MET A 116 18.79 30.20 -14.27
N MET A 117 17.96 29.25 -13.80
CA MET A 117 16.89 28.67 -14.62
C MET A 117 15.81 29.69 -14.96
N ALA A 118 15.36 30.47 -13.97
CA ALA A 118 14.35 31.49 -14.16
C ALA A 118 14.82 32.60 -15.13
N ARG A 119 16.05 33.10 -14.95
CA ARG A 119 16.66 34.09 -15.82
C ARG A 119 16.75 33.60 -17.25
N ASN A 120 17.21 32.37 -17.48
CA ASN A 120 17.32 31.81 -18.82
C ASN A 120 15.93 31.66 -19.48
N TYR A 121 14.91 31.28 -18.73
CA TYR A 121 13.57 31.13 -19.28
C TYR A 121 12.83 32.46 -19.44
N TYR A 122 12.70 33.24 -18.36
CA TYR A 122 11.85 34.45 -18.33
C TYR A 122 12.54 35.74 -18.84
N LEU A 123 13.87 35.84 -18.79
CA LEU A 123 14.55 37.05 -19.23
C LEU A 123 15.27 36.90 -20.57
N ILE A 124 15.56 35.65 -21.02
CA ILE A 124 16.28 35.43 -22.28
C ILE A 124 15.37 34.76 -23.32
N TYR A 125 14.70 33.62 -22.97
CA TYR A 125 13.90 32.87 -23.93
C TYR A 125 12.51 33.47 -24.15
N ASN A 126 11.78 33.77 -23.07
CA ASN A 126 10.43 34.34 -23.10
C ASN A 126 10.39 35.53 -22.17
N TYR A 127 10.69 36.72 -22.72
CA TYR A 127 10.86 37.95 -21.91
C TYR A 127 9.59 38.32 -21.14
N ASP A 128 9.59 38.03 -19.85
CA ASP A 128 8.51 38.29 -18.90
C ASP A 128 9.10 38.54 -17.49
N PRO A 129 9.51 39.79 -17.20
CA PRO A 129 10.12 40.11 -15.90
C PRO A 129 9.19 39.89 -14.70
N ASP A 130 7.89 40.10 -14.88
CA ASP A 130 6.91 39.96 -13.78
C ASP A 130 6.83 38.45 -13.34
N SER A 131 6.75 37.57 -14.31
CA SER A 131 6.81 36.12 -14.05
C SER A 131 8.17 35.66 -13.50
N TYR A 132 9.26 36.34 -13.84
CA TYR A 132 10.57 36.08 -13.24
C TYR A 132 10.56 36.36 -11.74
N GLU A 133 10.09 37.55 -11.32
CA GLU A 133 10.04 37.93 -9.91
C GLU A 133 9.10 37.01 -9.11
N GLU A 134 7.93 36.70 -9.68
CA GLU A 134 7.00 35.77 -9.09
C GLU A 134 7.64 34.36 -8.90
N TYR A 135 8.33 33.85 -9.92
CA TYR A 135 9.01 32.55 -9.84
C TYR A 135 10.06 32.54 -8.72
N ILE A 136 10.91 33.56 -8.64
CA ILE A 136 11.95 33.67 -7.62
C ILE A 136 11.33 33.71 -6.22
N SER A 137 10.29 34.53 -6.03
CA SER A 137 9.64 34.62 -4.72
C SER A 137 9.01 33.31 -4.23
N LEU A 138 8.58 32.45 -5.17
CA LEU A 138 7.92 31.17 -4.86
C LEU A 138 8.88 29.98 -4.78
N ASN A 139 10.07 30.08 -5.38
CA ASN A 139 10.96 28.93 -5.57
C ASN A 139 12.35 29.08 -4.93
N THR A 140 12.60 30.19 -4.21
CA THR A 140 13.82 30.37 -3.44
C THR A 140 13.53 30.29 -1.94
N TYR A 141 14.50 29.84 -1.16
CA TYR A 141 14.44 29.79 0.30
C TYR A 141 15.18 30.96 0.89
N GLN A 142 14.55 31.65 1.85
CA GLN A 142 15.10 32.86 2.48
C GLN A 142 14.88 32.84 3.98
N ASP A 143 15.66 33.62 4.71
CA ASP A 143 15.57 33.84 6.16
C ASP A 143 15.58 32.52 6.96
N ASN A 144 14.48 32.23 7.64
CA ASN A 144 14.32 31.08 8.50
C ASN A 144 14.14 29.74 7.76
N GLU A 145 14.09 29.75 6.43
CA GLU A 145 14.00 28.54 5.62
C GLU A 145 15.36 28.10 5.08
N GLU A 146 16.41 28.89 5.32
CA GLU A 146 17.76 28.58 4.86
C GLU A 146 18.36 27.36 5.56
N TRP A 147 19.27 26.71 4.87
CA TRP A 147 20.07 25.62 5.42
C TRP A 147 21.51 25.66 4.93
N SER A 148 22.41 25.12 5.74
CA SER A 148 23.79 24.87 5.33
C SER A 148 24.33 23.67 6.11
N TRP A 149 24.81 22.66 5.42
CA TRP A 149 25.37 21.46 6.05
C TRP A 149 26.70 21.81 6.74
N GLN A 150 26.85 21.35 7.98
CA GLN A 150 28.09 21.54 8.76
C GLN A 150 29.31 20.83 8.12
N SER A 151 29.08 19.72 7.40
CA SER A 151 30.11 18.99 6.65
C SER A 151 29.47 18.11 5.57
N ASP A 152 30.26 17.75 4.55
CA ASP A 152 29.85 16.79 3.53
C ASP A 152 29.52 15.42 4.11
N GLU A 153 30.20 14.99 5.19
CA GLU A 153 29.92 13.74 5.86
C GLU A 153 28.50 13.71 6.43
N LYS A 154 28.07 14.80 7.11
CA LYS A 154 26.71 14.93 7.65
C LYS A 154 25.66 14.98 6.55
N TRP A 155 25.97 15.65 5.45
CA TRP A 155 25.10 15.64 4.28
C TRP A 155 24.92 14.21 3.70
N GLN A 156 25.99 13.43 3.54
CA GLN A 156 25.90 12.05 3.07
C GLN A 156 25.15 11.14 4.06
N GLU A 157 25.36 11.34 5.35
CA GLU A 157 24.62 10.62 6.39
C GLU A 157 23.09 10.89 6.28
N TYR A 158 22.72 12.16 6.11
CA TYR A 158 21.33 12.55 5.88
C TYR A 158 20.72 11.91 4.64
N LYS A 159 21.45 11.93 3.52
CA LYS A 159 21.02 11.25 2.27
C LYS A 159 20.71 9.77 2.52
N ASN A 160 21.52 9.11 3.31
CA ASN A 160 21.33 7.70 3.65
C ASN A 160 20.08 7.49 4.53
N ILE A 161 19.84 8.37 5.50
CA ILE A 161 18.63 8.33 6.35
C ILE A 161 17.38 8.54 5.48
N ARG A 162 17.38 9.54 4.59
CA ARG A 162 16.29 9.83 3.66
C ARG A 162 16.03 8.67 2.68
N LYS A 163 17.08 8.10 2.08
CA LYS A 163 16.97 6.91 1.21
C LYS A 163 16.34 5.73 1.92
N ARG A 164 16.69 5.50 3.20
CA ARG A 164 16.09 4.45 4.01
C ARG A 164 14.58 4.69 4.19
N HIS A 165 14.19 5.91 4.54
CA HIS A 165 12.78 6.29 4.64
C HIS A 165 12.02 6.08 3.30
N GLN A 166 12.57 6.53 2.18
CA GLN A 166 11.97 6.35 0.85
C GLN A 166 11.82 4.86 0.50
N LYS A 167 12.83 4.03 0.80
CA LYS A 167 12.77 2.58 0.59
C LYS A 167 11.71 1.92 1.46
N THR A 168 11.58 2.32 2.73
CA THR A 168 10.54 1.80 3.63
C THR A 168 9.15 2.18 3.13
N LYS A 169 8.96 3.42 2.65
CA LYS A 169 7.71 3.87 2.02
C LYS A 169 7.36 3.05 0.78
N MET A 170 8.33 2.76 -0.08
CA MET A 170 8.14 1.89 -1.24
C MET A 170 7.75 0.46 -0.82
N ASN A 171 8.40 -0.13 0.19
CA ASN A 171 8.06 -1.46 0.71
C ASN A 171 6.64 -1.49 1.29
N ASN A 172 6.19 -0.43 1.95
CA ASN A 172 4.83 -0.29 2.46
C ASN A 172 3.80 -0.29 1.31
N GLN A 173 4.08 0.46 0.24
CA GLN A 173 3.24 0.48 -0.96
C GLN A 173 3.19 -0.88 -1.66
N LEU A 174 4.32 -1.60 -1.72
CA LEU A 174 4.38 -2.96 -2.25
C LEU A 174 3.55 -3.93 -1.41
N ALA A 175 3.62 -3.84 -0.08
CA ALA A 175 2.80 -4.67 0.81
C ALA A 175 1.30 -4.44 0.55
N LEU A 176 0.87 -3.18 0.39
CA LEU A 176 -0.51 -2.85 0.04
C LEU A 176 -0.90 -3.45 -1.34
N GLY A 177 -0.04 -3.32 -2.34
CA GLY A 177 -0.25 -3.91 -3.66
C GLY A 177 -0.39 -5.43 -3.61
N LEU A 178 0.45 -6.10 -2.83
CA LEU A 178 0.38 -7.55 -2.64
C LEU A 178 -0.91 -7.99 -1.90
N MET A 179 -1.38 -7.21 -0.93
CA MET A 179 -2.67 -7.47 -0.28
C MET A 179 -3.84 -7.43 -1.27
N LEU A 180 -3.86 -6.41 -2.15
CA LEU A 180 -4.91 -6.29 -3.18
C LEU A 180 -4.84 -7.43 -4.20
N LEU A 181 -3.63 -7.80 -4.63
CA LEU A 181 -3.41 -8.94 -5.53
C LEU A 181 -3.86 -10.26 -4.91
N ASN A 182 -3.50 -10.53 -3.65
CA ASN A 182 -3.89 -11.74 -2.95
C ASN A 182 -5.41 -11.89 -2.85
N ARG A 183 -6.14 -10.78 -2.56
CA ARG A 183 -7.60 -10.75 -2.55
C ARG A 183 -8.19 -11.03 -3.93
N SER A 184 -7.65 -10.40 -4.96
CA SER A 184 -8.10 -10.60 -6.34
C SER A 184 -7.92 -12.06 -6.78
N ILE A 185 -6.78 -12.66 -6.47
CA ILE A 185 -6.49 -14.08 -6.77
C ILE A 185 -7.49 -14.98 -6.05
N SER A 186 -7.72 -14.76 -4.75
CA SER A 186 -8.65 -15.60 -3.95
C SER A 186 -10.10 -15.47 -4.45
N ILE A 187 -10.56 -14.27 -4.82
CA ILE A 187 -11.90 -14.07 -5.39
C ILE A 187 -12.05 -14.86 -6.69
N ILE A 188 -11.05 -14.79 -7.57
CA ILE A 188 -11.07 -15.49 -8.87
C ILE A 188 -11.02 -17.00 -8.65
N ASP A 189 -10.10 -17.50 -7.83
CA ASP A 189 -9.93 -18.93 -7.56
C ASP A 189 -11.19 -19.51 -6.91
N SER A 190 -11.73 -18.88 -5.87
CA SER A 190 -12.97 -19.30 -5.22
C SER A 190 -14.19 -19.24 -6.14
N SER A 191 -14.24 -18.25 -7.07
CA SER A 191 -15.30 -18.17 -8.09
C SER A 191 -15.23 -19.33 -9.08
N ILE A 192 -14.04 -19.74 -9.51
CA ILE A 192 -13.83 -20.88 -10.41
C ILE A 192 -14.16 -22.20 -9.70
N LEU A 193 -13.67 -22.36 -8.47
CA LEU A 193 -13.89 -23.57 -7.67
C LEU A 193 -15.38 -23.77 -7.32
N SER A 194 -16.09 -22.69 -6.98
CA SER A 194 -17.52 -22.77 -6.66
C SER A 194 -18.38 -23.21 -7.85
N LYS A 195 -17.95 -22.92 -9.09
CA LYS A 195 -18.61 -23.42 -10.29
C LYS A 195 -18.39 -24.92 -10.50
N LYS A 196 -17.21 -25.46 -10.15
CA LYS A 196 -16.87 -26.88 -10.29
C LYS A 196 -17.55 -27.75 -9.24
N GLN A 197 -17.79 -27.21 -8.05
CA GLN A 197 -18.33 -27.97 -6.92
C GLN A 197 -19.88 -28.16 -7.00
N HIS A 198 -20.58 -27.36 -7.78
CA HIS A 198 -22.01 -27.53 -8.00
C HIS A 198 -22.21 -28.35 -9.26
N GLY A 199 -22.87 -29.49 -9.10
CA GLY A 199 -23.10 -30.48 -10.12
C GLY A 199 -23.73 -29.97 -11.39
N GLU A 200 -23.54 -30.74 -12.45
CA GLU A 200 -24.08 -30.46 -13.76
C GLU A 200 -25.50 -31.04 -13.87
N LEU A 201 -26.43 -30.23 -14.37
CA LEU A 201 -27.78 -30.65 -14.70
C LEU A 201 -27.79 -31.01 -16.17
N TYR A 202 -28.04 -32.30 -16.51
CA TYR A 202 -28.14 -32.71 -17.90
C TYR A 202 -29.38 -33.56 -18.16
N PHE A 203 -29.93 -33.41 -19.36
CA PHE A 203 -31.08 -34.19 -19.84
C PHE A 203 -30.58 -35.43 -20.57
N ILE A 204 -31.10 -36.59 -20.17
CA ILE A 204 -30.88 -37.82 -20.87
C ILE A 204 -32.19 -38.15 -21.59
N PRO A 205 -32.21 -38.20 -22.95
CA PRO A 205 -33.40 -38.65 -23.68
C PRO A 205 -33.61 -40.15 -23.48
N LEU A 206 -34.83 -40.53 -23.11
CA LEU A 206 -35.24 -41.92 -22.95
C LEU A 206 -35.83 -42.47 -24.24
N PRO A 207 -35.67 -43.78 -24.57
CA PRO A 207 -36.10 -44.38 -25.82
C PRO A 207 -37.60 -44.36 -26.10
N ALA A 208 -38.44 -43.97 -25.14
CA ALA A 208 -39.92 -43.93 -25.25
C ALA A 208 -40.51 -42.51 -25.14
N ASN A 209 -39.93 -41.53 -25.83
CA ASN A 209 -40.34 -40.13 -25.80
C ASN A 209 -40.36 -39.45 -24.41
N GLY A 210 -39.58 -39.95 -23.48
CA GLY A 210 -39.34 -39.34 -22.21
C GLY A 210 -37.99 -38.66 -22.09
N ALA A 211 -37.84 -37.75 -21.14
CA ALA A 211 -36.56 -37.17 -20.78
C ALA A 211 -36.33 -37.31 -19.26
N MET A 212 -35.17 -37.76 -18.89
CA MET A 212 -34.76 -37.85 -17.46
C MET A 212 -33.84 -36.67 -17.17
N LEU A 213 -34.18 -35.90 -16.11
CA LEU A 213 -33.34 -34.84 -15.57
C LEU A 213 -32.37 -35.51 -14.58
N ASN A 214 -31.09 -35.43 -14.89
CA ASN A 214 -30.05 -36.00 -14.01
C ASN A 214 -29.25 -34.84 -13.40
N TYR A 215 -29.11 -34.86 -12.08
CA TYR A 215 -28.31 -33.89 -11.34
C TYR A 215 -27.16 -34.62 -10.67
N GLN A 216 -25.97 -34.43 -11.20
CA GLN A 216 -24.77 -35.03 -10.65
C GLN A 216 -24.09 -34.06 -9.67
N ILE A 217 -24.01 -34.42 -8.41
CA ILE A 217 -23.23 -33.69 -7.41
C ILE A 217 -21.87 -34.36 -7.32
N ASN A 218 -20.81 -33.61 -7.65
CA ASN A 218 -19.45 -34.03 -7.39
C ASN A 218 -19.09 -33.57 -5.96
N PHE A 219 -18.89 -34.52 -5.07
CA PHE A 219 -18.45 -34.31 -3.69
C PHE A 219 -16.94 -34.16 -3.61
#